data_cfbe333f9684531e4fc9e6131ff3a5c4
#
_entry.id   cfbe333f9684531e4fc9e6131ff3a5c4
#
_cell.length_a   1.000
_cell.length_b   1.000
_cell.length_c   1.000
_cell.angle_alpha   90.00
_cell.angle_beta   90.00
_cell.angle_gamma   90.00
#
_symmetry.space_group_name_H-M   'P 1'
#
loop_
_entity.id
_entity.type
_entity.pdbx_description
1 polymer ?
#
loop_
_entity_poly.entity_id
_entity_poly.type
_entity_poly.pdbx_seq_one_letter_code
_entity_poly.pdbx_strand_id
1 'polypeptide(L)'
;MVEDKRKNGLGVAALVVGIVAAVFSIIPLVGMIAFFLGPVAIILGIIALFLKNRKKGMAVTGFILGVVSLIVAGLVTAGVSVAAKSIDESINAEHTVEYVVTTSGPAHISYWTPGGTSTEDITAKWKKSITSKEFSITSLTVTGSYSDASAAVTCEILIDGKSAGKNTGKGTGAHAYCSGSTWQK
;
A
#
# COMPACT_ATOMS: atom_id res chain seq x y z
N MET A 1 -35.79 -10.11 -54.73
CA MET A 1 -35.06 -10.83 -53.66
C MET A 1 -34.80 -9.85 -52.55
N VAL A 2 -35.52 -9.94 -51.44
CA VAL A 2 -35.32 -9.08 -50.28
C VAL A 2 -34.25 -9.73 -49.42
N GLU A 3 -33.10 -9.12 -49.38
CA GLU A 3 -31.98 -9.57 -48.54
C GLU A 3 -32.33 -9.30 -47.07
N ASP A 4 -32.68 -10.34 -46.33
CA ASP A 4 -33.02 -10.30 -44.92
C ASP A 4 -31.74 -9.98 -44.12
N LYS A 5 -31.54 -8.70 -43.85
CA LYS A 5 -30.44 -8.14 -43.08
C LYS A 5 -30.64 -8.49 -41.59
N ARG A 6 -30.42 -9.76 -41.22
CA ARG A 6 -30.47 -10.20 -39.80
C ARG A 6 -29.51 -9.36 -38.97
N LYS A 7 -30.10 -8.49 -38.18
CA LYS A 7 -29.42 -7.59 -37.26
C LYS A 7 -28.52 -8.40 -36.31
N ASN A 8 -27.21 -8.11 -36.31
CA ASN A 8 -26.21 -8.75 -35.46
C ASN A 8 -26.30 -8.27 -34.00
N GLY A 9 -27.49 -8.28 -33.39
CA GLY A 9 -27.71 -7.81 -32.03
C GLY A 9 -26.80 -8.45 -30.97
N LEU A 10 -26.52 -9.75 -31.12
CA LEU A 10 -25.59 -10.46 -30.21
C LEU A 10 -24.13 -10.01 -30.35
N GLY A 11 -23.68 -9.66 -31.56
CA GLY A 11 -22.31 -9.16 -31.76
C GLY A 11 -22.12 -7.75 -31.18
N VAL A 12 -23.15 -6.90 -31.33
CA VAL A 12 -23.14 -5.56 -30.72
C VAL A 12 -23.21 -5.63 -29.21
N ALA A 13 -24.03 -6.51 -28.64
CA ALA A 13 -24.10 -6.72 -27.20
C ALA A 13 -22.77 -7.21 -26.63
N ALA A 14 -22.12 -8.16 -27.29
CA ALA A 14 -20.80 -8.65 -26.86
C ALA A 14 -19.70 -7.56 -26.89
N LEU A 15 -19.74 -6.68 -27.90
CA LEU A 15 -18.81 -5.57 -28.04
C LEU A 15 -19.04 -4.52 -26.94
N VAL A 16 -20.27 -4.17 -26.64
CA VAL A 16 -20.63 -3.21 -25.59
C VAL A 16 -20.20 -3.75 -24.21
N VAL A 17 -20.51 -5.03 -23.93
CA VAL A 17 -20.09 -5.67 -22.66
C VAL A 17 -18.56 -5.73 -22.55
N GLY A 18 -17.86 -6.01 -23.65
CA GLY A 18 -16.40 -6.02 -23.68
C GLY A 18 -15.77 -4.66 -23.39
N ILE A 19 -16.33 -3.57 -23.96
CA ILE A 19 -15.86 -2.20 -23.67
C ILE A 19 -16.15 -1.81 -22.23
N VAL A 20 -17.33 -2.10 -21.72
CA VAL A 20 -17.70 -1.84 -20.33
C VAL A 20 -16.78 -2.60 -19.36
N ALA A 21 -16.51 -3.87 -19.63
CA ALA A 21 -15.59 -4.67 -18.84
C ALA A 21 -14.16 -4.10 -18.85
N ALA A 22 -13.68 -3.62 -20.00
CA ALA A 22 -12.35 -3.01 -20.11
C ALA A 22 -12.25 -1.70 -19.32
N VAL A 23 -13.29 -0.87 -19.33
CA VAL A 23 -13.32 0.38 -18.53
C VAL A 23 -13.35 0.07 -17.04
N PHE A 24 -14.11 -0.92 -16.61
CA PHE A 24 -14.21 -1.31 -15.20
C PHE A 24 -12.97 -2.07 -14.70
N SER A 25 -12.14 -2.62 -15.58
CA SER A 25 -10.91 -3.33 -15.17
C SER A 25 -9.86 -2.42 -14.54
N ILE A 26 -9.98 -1.11 -14.69
CA ILE A 26 -9.06 -0.11 -14.14
C ILE A 26 -9.31 0.11 -12.63
N ILE A 27 -10.47 -0.26 -12.11
CA ILE A 27 -10.84 -0.06 -10.71
C ILE A 27 -10.52 -1.34 -9.90
N PRO A 28 -9.56 -1.32 -8.94
CA PRO A 28 -9.12 -2.52 -8.21
C PRO A 28 -10.24 -3.29 -7.49
N LEU A 29 -11.26 -2.60 -6.99
CA LEU A 29 -12.41 -3.20 -6.30
C LEU A 29 -13.32 -4.01 -7.25
N VAL A 30 -13.33 -3.72 -8.54
CA VAL A 30 -14.15 -4.41 -9.54
C VAL A 30 -13.49 -5.70 -10.01
N GLY A 31 -12.17 -5.86 -9.79
CA GLY A 31 -11.43 -7.08 -10.09
C GLY A 31 -11.99 -8.33 -9.38
N MET A 32 -12.56 -8.18 -8.18
CA MET A 32 -13.25 -9.28 -7.49
C MET A 32 -14.49 -9.77 -8.27
N ILE A 33 -15.23 -8.87 -8.89
CA ILE A 33 -16.42 -9.22 -9.70
C ILE A 33 -15.98 -9.88 -11.02
N ALA A 34 -14.87 -9.45 -11.60
CA ALA A 34 -14.31 -10.05 -12.81
C ALA A 34 -13.91 -11.51 -12.62
N PHE A 35 -13.53 -11.92 -11.39
CA PHE A 35 -13.20 -13.29 -11.05
C PHE A 35 -14.41 -14.24 -11.18
N PHE A 36 -15.61 -13.75 -10.91
CA PHE A 36 -16.86 -14.51 -11.10
C PHE A 36 -17.38 -14.44 -12.54
N LEU A 37 -17.19 -13.32 -13.23
CA LEU A 37 -17.66 -13.13 -14.60
C LEU A 37 -16.77 -13.81 -15.63
N GLY A 38 -15.49 -14.01 -15.34
CA GLY A 38 -14.54 -14.67 -16.24
C GLY A 38 -14.94 -16.08 -16.65
N PRO A 39 -15.21 -16.99 -15.71
CA PRO A 39 -15.69 -18.35 -16.02
C PRO A 39 -17.01 -18.35 -16.81
N VAL A 40 -17.94 -17.47 -16.49
CA VAL A 40 -19.22 -17.35 -17.22
C VAL A 40 -19.00 -16.91 -18.67
N ALA A 41 -18.09 -15.96 -18.91
CA ALA A 41 -17.75 -15.52 -20.25
C ALA A 41 -17.08 -16.63 -21.08
N ILE A 42 -16.23 -17.45 -20.46
CA ILE A 42 -15.59 -18.60 -21.12
C ILE A 42 -16.64 -19.63 -21.51
N ILE A 43 -17.56 -19.99 -20.63
CA ILE A 43 -18.64 -20.95 -20.91
C ILE A 43 -19.52 -20.45 -22.05
N LEU A 44 -19.92 -19.19 -22.04
CA LEU A 44 -20.71 -18.58 -23.10
C LEU A 44 -19.94 -18.53 -24.43
N GLY A 45 -18.63 -18.27 -24.39
CA GLY A 45 -17.76 -18.31 -25.57
C GLY A 45 -17.67 -19.71 -26.18
N ILE A 46 -17.54 -20.73 -25.38
CA ILE A 46 -17.50 -22.14 -25.82
C ILE A 46 -18.84 -22.54 -26.44
N ILE A 47 -19.97 -22.18 -25.82
CA ILE A 47 -21.31 -22.47 -26.36
C ILE A 47 -21.49 -21.76 -27.72
N ALA A 48 -21.01 -20.52 -27.87
CA ALA A 48 -21.07 -19.77 -29.12
C ALA A 48 -20.27 -20.43 -30.27
N LEU A 49 -19.19 -21.12 -29.96
CA LEU A 49 -18.37 -21.88 -30.94
C LEU A 49 -19.09 -23.14 -31.45
N PHE A 50 -19.92 -23.78 -30.62
CA PHE A 50 -20.68 -24.98 -31.01
C PHE A 50 -21.94 -24.70 -31.79
N LEU A 51 -22.42 -23.43 -31.85
CA LEU A 51 -23.60 -23.07 -32.69
C LEU A 51 -23.22 -23.05 -34.17
N LYS A 52 -23.49 -24.17 -34.81
CA LYS A 52 -23.33 -24.46 -36.26
C LYS A 52 -24.36 -23.69 -37.05
N ASN A 53 -24.04 -22.56 -37.63
CA ASN A 53 -24.71 -21.87 -38.75
C ASN A 53 -24.53 -20.34 -38.80
N ARG A 54 -23.41 -19.81 -38.29
CA ARG A 54 -23.12 -18.36 -38.39
C ARG A 54 -21.75 -18.10 -39.03
N LYS A 55 -21.63 -16.96 -39.71
CA LYS A 55 -20.39 -16.54 -40.41
C LYS A 55 -19.19 -16.66 -39.43
N LYS A 56 -18.27 -17.57 -39.76
CA LYS A 56 -17.13 -17.96 -38.90
C LYS A 56 -16.16 -16.83 -38.53
N GLY A 57 -16.20 -15.70 -39.24
CA GLY A 57 -15.29 -14.59 -39.00
C GLY A 57 -15.38 -13.96 -37.59
N MET A 58 -16.62 -13.75 -37.07
CA MET A 58 -16.79 -13.17 -35.73
C MET A 58 -16.35 -14.12 -34.58
N ALA A 59 -16.54 -15.43 -34.78
CA ALA A 59 -16.12 -16.42 -33.78
C ALA A 59 -14.60 -16.52 -33.70
N VAL A 60 -13.89 -16.43 -34.84
CA VAL A 60 -12.42 -16.44 -34.90
C VAL A 60 -11.83 -15.19 -34.25
N THR A 61 -12.43 -14.02 -34.52
CA THR A 61 -11.98 -12.76 -33.89
C THR A 61 -12.16 -12.79 -32.37
N GLY A 62 -13.29 -13.30 -31.87
CA GLY A 62 -13.53 -13.46 -30.42
C GLY A 62 -12.56 -14.46 -29.78
N PHE A 63 -12.23 -15.54 -30.45
CA PHE A 63 -11.24 -16.51 -29.97
C PHE A 63 -9.83 -15.89 -29.88
N ILE A 64 -9.38 -15.18 -30.92
CA ILE A 64 -8.06 -14.52 -30.93
C ILE A 64 -7.99 -13.49 -29.80
N LEU A 65 -9.01 -12.65 -29.62
CA LEU A 65 -9.08 -11.69 -28.53
C LEU A 65 -9.07 -12.36 -27.15
N GLY A 66 -9.76 -13.49 -27.00
CA GLY A 66 -9.76 -14.27 -25.76
C GLY A 66 -8.38 -14.81 -25.41
N VAL A 67 -7.66 -15.36 -26.40
CA VAL A 67 -6.28 -15.86 -26.21
C VAL A 67 -5.33 -14.71 -25.83
N VAL A 68 -5.41 -13.58 -26.53
CA VAL A 68 -4.60 -12.40 -26.23
C VAL A 68 -4.89 -11.91 -24.81
N SER A 69 -6.16 -11.84 -24.40
CA SER A 69 -6.55 -11.43 -23.06
C SER A 69 -6.00 -12.36 -21.97
N LEU A 70 -5.96 -13.66 -22.20
CA LEU A 70 -5.37 -14.62 -21.26
C LEU A 70 -3.84 -14.43 -21.11
N ILE A 71 -3.14 -14.16 -22.21
CA ILE A 71 -1.69 -13.87 -22.15
C ILE A 71 -1.44 -12.59 -21.36
N VAL A 72 -2.19 -11.54 -21.66
CA VAL A 72 -2.07 -10.25 -20.93
C VAL A 72 -2.41 -10.43 -19.46
N ALA A 73 -3.49 -11.15 -19.13
CA ALA A 73 -3.86 -11.42 -17.75
C ALA A 73 -2.76 -12.20 -17.01
N GLY A 74 -2.14 -13.18 -17.65
CA GLY A 74 -1.02 -13.94 -17.09
C GLY A 74 0.19 -13.05 -16.77
N LEU A 75 0.56 -12.16 -17.68
CA LEU A 75 1.68 -11.23 -17.49
C LEU A 75 1.37 -10.21 -16.37
N VAL A 76 0.16 -9.67 -16.33
CA VAL A 76 -0.27 -8.73 -15.27
C VAL A 76 -0.28 -9.44 -13.91
N THR A 77 -0.82 -10.65 -13.83
CA THR A 77 -0.85 -11.42 -12.59
C THR A 77 0.56 -11.74 -12.08
N ALA A 78 1.49 -12.11 -12.97
CA ALA A 78 2.89 -12.32 -12.60
C ALA A 78 3.53 -11.01 -12.09
N GLY A 79 3.30 -9.88 -12.76
CA GLY A 79 3.81 -8.57 -12.32
C GLY A 79 3.26 -8.14 -10.96
N VAL A 80 1.96 -8.32 -10.74
CA VAL A 80 1.30 -8.00 -9.47
C VAL A 80 1.81 -8.89 -8.33
N SER A 81 2.05 -10.18 -8.58
CA SER A 81 2.56 -11.08 -7.55
C SER A 81 4.00 -10.73 -7.11
N VAL A 82 4.84 -10.27 -8.03
CA VAL A 82 6.20 -9.80 -7.70
C VAL A 82 6.12 -8.50 -6.89
N ALA A 83 5.27 -7.55 -7.32
CA ALA A 83 5.06 -6.30 -6.58
C ALA A 83 4.47 -6.55 -5.18
N ALA A 84 3.52 -7.47 -5.04
CA ALA A 84 2.94 -7.85 -3.76
C ALA A 84 3.99 -8.45 -2.80
N LYS A 85 4.89 -9.31 -3.30
CA LYS A 85 5.98 -9.86 -2.48
C LYS A 85 6.95 -8.78 -2.00
N SER A 86 7.35 -7.86 -2.87
CA SER A 86 8.26 -6.78 -2.47
C SER A 86 7.62 -5.81 -1.46
N ILE A 87 6.31 -5.60 -1.54
CA ILE A 87 5.56 -4.82 -0.55
C ILE A 87 5.50 -5.59 0.78
N ASP A 88 5.18 -6.89 0.76
CA ASP A 88 5.11 -7.74 1.94
C ASP A 88 6.46 -7.82 2.67
N GLU A 89 7.56 -8.00 1.94
CA GLU A 89 8.91 -7.96 2.49
C GLU A 89 9.25 -6.59 3.11
N SER A 90 8.79 -5.49 2.50
CA SER A 90 9.03 -4.15 3.04
C SER A 90 8.19 -3.85 4.27
N ILE A 91 6.96 -4.36 4.35
CA ILE A 91 6.05 -4.17 5.50
C ILE A 91 6.48 -5.05 6.68
N ASN A 92 6.94 -6.28 6.42
CA ASN A 92 7.34 -7.24 7.44
C ASN A 92 8.84 -7.18 7.79
N ALA A 93 9.60 -6.25 7.21
CA ALA A 93 10.98 -6.03 7.58
C ALA A 93 11.09 -5.62 9.06
N GLU A 94 12.05 -6.22 9.75
CA GLU A 94 12.34 -5.85 11.12
C GLU A 94 13.19 -4.58 11.13
N HIS A 95 12.68 -3.54 11.78
CA HIS A 95 13.37 -2.27 11.93
C HIS A 95 13.73 -2.01 13.39
N THR A 96 14.91 -1.48 13.61
CA THR A 96 15.35 -1.04 14.94
C THR A 96 15.19 0.47 15.04
N VAL A 97 14.30 0.89 15.93
CA VAL A 97 14.09 2.30 16.29
C VAL A 97 14.84 2.59 17.57
N GLU A 98 15.71 3.58 17.52
CA GLU A 98 16.49 4.04 18.65
C GLU A 98 16.09 5.47 19.00
N TYR A 99 15.62 5.65 20.22
CA TYR A 99 15.28 6.94 20.79
C TYR A 99 16.46 7.44 21.61
N VAL A 100 16.90 8.65 21.34
CA VAL A 100 18.00 9.29 22.07
C VAL A 100 17.53 10.65 22.58
N VAL A 101 17.69 10.86 23.87
CA VAL A 101 17.37 12.13 24.52
C VAL A 101 18.60 12.66 25.25
N THR A 102 18.84 13.96 25.10
CA THR A 102 19.80 14.68 25.91
C THR A 102 19.06 15.85 26.59
N THR A 103 19.20 15.96 27.89
CA THR A 103 18.61 17.00 28.70
C THR A 103 19.63 17.61 29.64
N SER A 104 19.51 18.88 29.95
CA SER A 104 20.33 19.60 30.94
C SER A 104 19.81 19.44 32.36
N GLY A 105 18.60 18.91 32.55
CA GLY A 105 17.96 18.72 33.86
C GLY A 105 16.77 17.77 33.76
N PRO A 106 15.91 17.73 34.78
CA PRO A 106 14.72 16.89 34.78
C PRO A 106 13.84 17.13 33.54
N ALA A 107 13.39 16.08 32.89
CA ALA A 107 12.51 16.15 31.73
C ALA A 107 11.54 14.98 31.71
N HIS A 108 10.35 15.23 31.20
CA HIS A 108 9.33 14.24 30.90
C HIS A 108 9.43 13.82 29.44
N ILE A 109 9.48 12.52 29.16
CA ILE A 109 9.52 11.99 27.80
C ILE A 109 8.29 11.14 27.50
N SER A 110 7.87 11.21 26.27
CA SER A 110 6.81 10.36 25.73
C SER A 110 7.27 9.81 24.38
N TYR A 111 7.25 8.51 24.20
CA TYR A 111 7.75 7.84 23.01
C TYR A 111 6.84 6.68 22.60
N TRP A 112 6.84 6.39 21.30
CA TRP A 112 6.05 5.28 20.74
C TRP A 112 6.69 3.92 21.03
N THR A 113 5.83 2.93 21.32
CA THR A 113 6.19 1.51 21.46
C THR A 113 5.17 0.66 20.70
N PRO A 114 5.48 -0.60 20.33
CA PRO A 114 4.53 -1.50 19.65
C PRO A 114 3.19 -1.71 20.37
N GLY A 115 3.13 -1.42 21.67
CA GLY A 115 1.90 -1.47 22.46
C GLY A 115 1.19 -0.15 22.66
N GLY A 116 1.70 0.95 22.07
CA GLY A 116 1.17 2.30 22.23
C GLY A 116 2.24 3.30 22.67
N THR A 117 1.84 4.34 23.39
CA THR A 117 2.74 5.38 23.88
C THR A 117 3.18 5.08 25.30
N SER A 118 4.49 5.14 25.56
CA SER A 118 5.08 5.05 26.88
C SER A 118 5.60 6.40 27.33
N THR A 119 5.58 6.65 28.64
CA THR A 119 6.09 7.88 29.24
C THR A 119 7.05 7.56 30.38
N GLU A 120 8.11 8.36 30.51
CA GLU A 120 9.11 8.22 31.58
C GLU A 120 9.60 9.61 32.01
N ASP A 121 10.02 9.74 33.29
CA ASP A 121 10.73 10.89 33.79
C ASP A 121 12.22 10.61 33.82
N ILE A 122 13.01 11.52 33.26
CA ILE A 122 14.46 11.37 33.14
C ILE A 122 15.17 12.59 33.71
N THR A 123 16.39 12.42 34.18
CA THR A 123 17.23 13.51 34.74
C THR A 123 18.53 13.71 33.98
N ALA A 124 18.85 12.84 33.06
CA ALA A 124 20.10 12.82 32.30
C ALA A 124 19.88 12.29 30.89
N LYS A 125 20.96 12.04 30.17
CA LYS A 125 20.88 11.34 28.85
C LYS A 125 20.13 10.02 29.00
N TRP A 126 19.24 9.80 28.06
CA TRP A 126 18.43 8.58 28.00
C TRP A 126 18.45 8.01 26.59
N LYS A 127 18.44 6.69 26.50
CA LYS A 127 18.44 5.97 25.23
C LYS A 127 17.62 4.70 25.36
N LYS A 128 16.79 4.43 24.36
CA LYS A 128 16.00 3.19 24.26
C LYS A 128 15.96 2.69 22.83
N SER A 129 16.17 1.40 22.66
CA SER A 129 16.07 0.73 21.38
C SER A 129 14.88 -0.21 21.40
N ILE A 130 14.08 -0.17 20.34
CA ILE A 130 12.91 -1.02 20.14
C ILE A 130 13.00 -1.61 18.74
N THR A 131 12.89 -2.93 18.65
CA THR A 131 12.83 -3.64 17.39
C THR A 131 11.40 -4.04 17.11
N SER A 132 10.89 -3.71 15.92
CA SER A 132 9.52 -4.00 15.49
C SER A 132 9.52 -4.51 14.05
N LYS A 133 8.63 -5.48 13.78
CA LYS A 133 8.32 -5.95 12.42
C LYS A 133 7.15 -5.21 11.81
N GLU A 134 6.45 -4.42 12.59
CA GLU A 134 5.29 -3.68 12.12
C GLU A 134 5.74 -2.34 11.53
N PHE A 135 5.13 -1.96 10.42
CA PHE A 135 5.25 -0.60 9.90
C PHE A 135 4.71 0.38 10.95
N SER A 136 5.52 1.35 11.32
CA SER A 136 5.14 2.34 12.32
C SER A 136 5.69 3.72 11.99
N ILE A 137 4.87 4.72 12.32
CA ILE A 137 5.34 6.08 12.50
C ILE A 137 5.78 6.17 13.95
N THR A 138 7.03 6.52 14.18
CA THR A 138 7.58 6.67 15.52
C THR A 138 7.56 8.15 15.92
N SER A 139 7.38 8.41 17.21
CA SER A 139 7.44 9.77 17.76
C SER A 139 8.12 9.78 19.12
N LEU A 140 8.80 10.87 19.40
CA LEU A 140 9.45 11.14 20.67
C LEU A 140 9.22 12.60 21.04
N THR A 141 8.57 12.83 22.16
CA THR A 141 8.36 14.15 22.73
C THR A 141 9.18 14.27 24.01
N VAL A 142 9.87 15.37 24.18
CA VAL A 142 10.65 15.69 25.37
C VAL A 142 10.22 17.05 25.89
N THR A 143 9.86 17.15 27.16
CA THR A 143 9.49 18.38 27.83
C THR A 143 10.38 18.57 29.06
N GLY A 144 11.17 19.62 29.05
CA GLY A 144 12.03 19.98 30.16
C GLY A 144 11.27 20.70 31.29
N SER A 145 11.98 20.92 32.41
CA SER A 145 11.42 21.59 33.58
C SER A 145 10.99 23.04 33.28
N TYR A 146 9.87 23.45 33.82
CA TYR A 146 9.37 24.81 33.75
C TYR A 146 10.07 25.79 34.70
N SER A 147 10.87 25.30 35.63
CA SER A 147 11.57 26.13 36.64
C SER A 147 12.97 26.57 36.19
N ASP A 148 13.48 26.11 35.07
CA ASP A 148 14.81 26.39 34.57
C ASP A 148 14.77 27.12 33.22
N ALA A 149 15.13 28.42 33.24
CA ALA A 149 15.21 29.21 32.02
C ALA A 149 16.40 28.87 31.12
N SER A 150 17.38 28.13 31.64
CA SER A 150 18.53 27.59 30.88
C SER A 150 18.32 26.16 30.40
N ALA A 151 17.14 25.57 30.62
CA ALA A 151 16.84 24.22 30.22
C ALA A 151 17.06 24.03 28.71
N ALA A 152 17.67 22.93 28.36
CA ALA A 152 17.85 22.48 26.97
C ALA A 152 17.55 20.99 26.87
N VAL A 153 16.68 20.65 25.93
CA VAL A 153 16.32 19.26 25.62
C VAL A 153 16.53 19.00 24.14
N THR A 154 17.08 17.85 23.82
CA THR A 154 17.25 17.39 22.43
C THR A 154 16.68 16.00 22.31
N CYS A 155 15.86 15.79 21.30
CA CYS A 155 15.44 14.46 20.87
C CYS A 155 16.13 14.08 19.56
N GLU A 156 16.40 12.80 19.39
CA GLU A 156 16.81 12.21 18.13
C GLU A 156 16.21 10.81 18.00
N ILE A 157 15.69 10.50 16.81
CA ILE A 157 15.20 9.17 16.43
C ILE A 157 16.12 8.63 15.35
N LEU A 158 16.68 7.45 15.58
CA LEU A 158 17.41 6.71 14.57
C LEU A 158 16.59 5.49 14.17
N ILE A 159 16.54 5.21 12.88
CA ILE A 159 15.92 4.01 12.29
C ILE A 159 17.03 3.27 11.56
N ASP A 160 17.28 2.03 11.97
CA ASP A 160 18.38 1.20 11.44
C ASP A 160 19.74 1.93 11.46
N GLY A 161 19.98 2.69 12.53
CA GLY A 161 21.21 3.46 12.74
C GLY A 161 21.29 4.79 11.95
N LYS A 162 20.28 5.14 11.16
CA LYS A 162 20.21 6.41 10.44
C LYS A 162 19.30 7.40 11.15
N SER A 163 19.73 8.66 11.32
CA SER A 163 18.91 9.70 11.94
C SER A 163 17.69 10.02 11.05
N ALA A 164 16.50 9.75 11.57
CA ALA A 164 15.22 10.01 10.92
C ALA A 164 14.61 11.36 11.35
N GLY A 165 14.97 11.83 12.53
CA GLY A 165 14.52 13.12 13.04
C GLY A 165 15.32 13.57 14.24
N LYS A 166 15.68 14.86 14.28
CA LYS A 166 16.39 15.50 15.38
C LYS A 166 15.85 16.89 15.62
N ASN A 167 15.63 17.25 16.87
CA ASN A 167 15.14 18.59 17.26
C ASN A 167 15.66 18.98 18.65
N THR A 168 15.72 20.29 18.91
CA THR A 168 16.21 20.84 20.18
C THR A 168 15.28 21.97 20.62
N GLY A 169 14.85 21.91 21.88
CA GLY A 169 14.12 22.96 22.57
C GLY A 169 15.01 23.60 23.66
N LYS A 170 14.81 24.90 23.92
CA LYS A 170 15.57 25.66 24.93
C LYS A 170 14.64 26.61 25.69
N GLY A 171 15.06 26.93 26.93
CA GLY A 171 14.36 27.86 27.79
C GLY A 171 13.39 27.20 28.76
N THR A 172 12.62 28.02 29.47
CA THR A 172 11.61 27.56 30.44
C THR A 172 10.60 26.64 29.76
N GLY A 173 10.42 25.41 30.26
CA GLY A 173 9.57 24.42 29.65
C GLY A 173 10.07 23.98 28.26
N ALA A 174 11.39 23.91 28.06
CA ALA A 174 12.02 23.48 26.81
C ALA A 174 11.32 22.24 26.23
N HIS A 175 10.89 22.33 24.98
CA HIS A 175 10.14 21.26 24.32
C HIS A 175 10.80 20.87 23.00
N ALA A 176 10.97 19.59 22.78
CA ALA A 176 11.46 19.04 21.52
C ALA A 176 10.54 17.90 21.09
N TYR A 177 10.19 17.89 19.80
CA TYR A 177 9.42 16.84 19.16
C TYR A 177 10.20 16.28 17.98
N CYS A 178 10.35 14.98 17.94
CA CYS A 178 10.96 14.24 16.86
C CYS A 178 9.97 13.20 16.33
N SER A 179 9.96 12.98 15.03
CA SER A 179 9.19 11.92 14.39
C SER A 179 10.02 11.25 13.29
N GLY A 180 9.71 10.00 13.02
CA GLY A 180 10.33 9.21 11.97
C GLY A 180 9.37 8.16 11.46
N SER A 181 9.65 7.65 10.27
CA SER A 181 8.87 6.58 9.65
C SER A 181 9.81 5.53 9.06
N THR A 182 9.50 4.26 9.26
CA THR A 182 10.26 3.15 8.67
C THR A 182 10.18 3.08 7.15
N TRP A 183 9.33 3.90 6.51
CA TRP A 183 9.23 4.05 5.05
C TRP A 183 10.26 5.01 4.44
N GLN A 184 11.05 5.72 5.22
CA GLN A 184 12.09 6.58 4.69
C GLN A 184 13.28 5.71 4.23
N LYS A 185 13.42 5.59 2.93
CA LYS A 185 14.63 5.05 2.27
C LYS A 185 15.67 6.13 2.11
#